data_513a3a88611ed671bf788d968e4d7496
#
_entry.id   513a3a88611ed671bf788d968e4d7496
#
_cell.length_a   1.000
_cell.length_b   1.000
_cell.length_c   1.000
_cell.angle_alpha   90.00
_cell.angle_beta   90.00
_cell.angle_gamma   90.00
#
_symmetry.space_group_name_H-M   'P 1'
#
loop_
_entity.id
_entity.type
_entity.pdbx_description
1 polymer ?
#
loop_
_entity_poly.entity_id
_entity_poly.type
_entity_poly.pdbx_seq_one_letter_code
_entity_poly.pdbx_strand_id
1 'polypeptide(L)'
;MSIIFPALIFFLVLSIFLRASQSHACMTILVGRNASSTGEVLIAHNEDAPGRCTMQTHISGKLRRHPGTKSKFEPSLAELDMPPTRTSLFWAEAKYFDAKNPGPSFCDSFVNGHGVVIVSNNCEKSREDSPELTDGGIGWGLRRIVAESAHTAKEAVEIAANLVEKYGYASSGRSYSFADKEEIYVMQIVHGKHYAVHRVPDDEAAVIPNHYTIHEPDRKARGYRELVDYAVRRGWFNSEDGNFDFKRAYQAEDSYAEDKNTHRHVRALQILLDIDLSPLLMKEWEPLPFSVKPAHPVSINTLKKILRTHFEGSSSYMAGENSPHFQKPLTVCNADTLESSIFQIRHNPDRIIIRKALGSPCCSPYIAWYFGIPSVPEGYEDKDADTSLAEHFATKPGDMDCRNNAWYSAMEIKAACDILYAEKSEMIHESVKAFEDEQERKLSPLDSQIELRIRNNPDIARAMMEGAVMSQAEDLRRFTSAIKRELGIITGESLCDVEPGKSFVIRIPAGEISADGLNISACKCGVSYADFGKWSSCEGVESSDGHIDFTFTGGEWRNDSVHCLTDLYVSIAEKSGRKFAASVKMKVRG
;
A
#
# COMPACT_ATOMS: atom_id res chain seq x y z
N MET A 1 -6.59 -15.49 50.66
CA MET A 1 -5.75 -15.64 49.42
C MET A 1 -6.58 -15.98 48.20
N SER A 2 -7.71 -15.31 47.95
CA SER A 2 -8.64 -15.74 46.86
C SER A 2 -9.24 -14.57 46.05
N ILE A 3 -8.65 -13.39 46.03
CA ILE A 3 -9.20 -12.22 45.30
C ILE A 3 -8.18 -11.63 44.27
N ILE A 4 -6.96 -12.13 44.22
CA ILE A 4 -5.92 -11.57 43.31
C ILE A 4 -5.94 -12.23 41.96
N PHE A 5 -6.48 -13.45 41.81
CA PHE A 5 -6.45 -14.21 40.56
C PHE A 5 -7.42 -13.71 39.45
N PRO A 6 -8.64 -13.22 39.77
CA PRO A 6 -9.53 -12.70 38.72
C PRO A 6 -9.11 -11.34 38.18
N ALA A 7 -8.44 -10.50 38.96
CA ALA A 7 -8.00 -9.17 38.53
C ALA A 7 -6.83 -9.25 37.55
N LEU A 8 -5.92 -10.23 37.69
CA LEU A 8 -4.78 -10.40 36.78
C LEU A 8 -5.21 -10.91 35.41
N ILE A 9 -6.22 -11.79 35.38
CA ILE A 9 -6.80 -12.28 34.10
C ILE A 9 -7.58 -11.18 33.40
N PHE A 10 -8.31 -10.33 34.14
CA PHE A 10 -9.03 -9.19 33.58
C PHE A 10 -8.07 -8.13 33.03
N PHE A 11 -6.93 -7.86 33.68
CA PHE A 11 -5.89 -6.98 33.14
C PHE A 11 -5.15 -7.56 31.96
N LEU A 12 -4.94 -8.89 31.92
CA LEU A 12 -4.31 -9.56 30.78
C LEU A 12 -5.24 -9.59 29.55
N VAL A 13 -6.53 -9.78 29.76
CA VAL A 13 -7.56 -9.72 28.71
C VAL A 13 -7.78 -8.28 28.24
N LEU A 14 -7.78 -7.30 29.17
CA LEU A 14 -7.92 -5.87 28.81
C LEU A 14 -6.69 -5.34 28.06
N SER A 15 -5.47 -5.86 28.34
CA SER A 15 -4.26 -5.48 27.61
C SER A 15 -4.19 -6.08 26.18
N ILE A 16 -4.97 -7.12 25.90
CA ILE A 16 -5.11 -7.69 24.54
C ILE A 16 -6.08 -6.86 23.70
N PHE A 17 -7.04 -6.15 24.31
CA PHE A 17 -7.99 -5.27 23.60
C PHE A 17 -7.52 -3.81 23.40
N LEU A 18 -6.42 -3.39 24.04
CA LEU A 18 -5.81 -2.07 23.86
C LEU A 18 -4.63 -2.09 22.87
N ARG A 19 -4.59 -3.02 21.93
CA ARG A 19 -3.81 -2.80 20.71
C ARG A 19 -4.52 -1.72 19.92
N ALA A 20 -3.99 -0.51 19.94
CA ALA A 20 -4.33 0.49 18.94
C ALA A 20 -4.23 -0.21 17.59
N SER A 21 -5.35 -0.37 16.89
CA SER A 21 -5.37 -0.92 15.53
C SER A 21 -4.44 -0.04 14.71
N GLN A 22 -3.35 -0.60 14.22
CA GLN A 22 -2.49 0.11 13.27
C GLN A 22 -3.35 0.38 12.05
N SER A 23 -3.58 1.65 11.79
CA SER A 23 -4.51 2.15 10.81
C SER A 23 -3.91 1.97 9.42
N HIS A 24 -4.34 0.96 8.69
CA HIS A 24 -4.07 0.85 7.26
C HIS A 24 -4.84 1.94 6.52
N ALA A 25 -4.23 2.55 5.53
CA ALA A 25 -4.80 3.71 4.85
C ALA A 25 -4.84 3.56 3.32
N CYS A 26 -4.87 2.32 2.80
CA CYS A 26 -4.91 2.01 1.38
C CYS A 26 -6.03 2.77 0.64
N MET A 27 -5.80 3.07 -0.63
CA MET A 27 -6.76 3.76 -1.48
C MET A 27 -6.81 3.11 -2.85
N THR A 28 -8.01 2.74 -3.32
CA THR A 28 -8.23 2.20 -4.66
C THR A 28 -9.18 3.06 -5.46
N ILE A 29 -8.85 3.31 -6.72
CA ILE A 29 -9.73 3.95 -7.71
C ILE A 29 -9.96 2.95 -8.83
N LEU A 30 -11.21 2.68 -9.13
CA LEU A 30 -11.66 1.75 -10.15
C LEU A 30 -12.34 2.54 -11.27
N VAL A 31 -11.96 2.32 -12.51
CA VAL A 31 -12.47 3.09 -13.64
C VAL A 31 -12.97 2.14 -14.72
N GLY A 32 -14.28 2.19 -14.98
CA GLY A 32 -14.92 1.46 -16.06
C GLY A 32 -14.37 1.88 -17.43
N ARG A 33 -14.36 0.98 -18.40
CA ARG A 33 -13.74 1.19 -19.72
C ARG A 33 -14.28 2.42 -20.48
N ASN A 34 -15.58 2.73 -20.33
CA ASN A 34 -16.20 3.88 -20.98
C ASN A 34 -16.00 5.20 -20.20
N ALA A 35 -15.60 5.12 -18.94
CA ALA A 35 -15.18 6.26 -18.13
C ALA A 35 -13.70 6.61 -18.30
N SER A 36 -12.92 5.69 -18.86
CA SER A 36 -11.48 5.82 -19.08
C SER A 36 -11.18 6.56 -20.38
N SER A 37 -10.13 7.39 -20.40
CA SER A 37 -9.64 8.05 -21.61
C SER A 37 -8.95 7.10 -22.60
N THR A 38 -8.57 5.89 -22.14
CA THR A 38 -7.93 4.88 -22.96
C THR A 38 -8.93 3.88 -23.58
N GLY A 39 -10.19 3.89 -23.13
CA GLY A 39 -11.19 2.89 -23.49
C GLY A 39 -10.94 1.51 -22.85
N GLU A 40 -10.05 1.43 -21.87
CA GLU A 40 -9.68 0.22 -21.16
C GLU A 40 -10.05 0.36 -19.68
N VAL A 41 -10.26 -0.77 -19.00
CA VAL A 41 -10.44 -0.78 -17.54
C VAL A 41 -9.15 -0.35 -16.87
N LEU A 42 -9.27 0.59 -15.90
CA LEU A 42 -8.13 1.05 -15.11
C LEU A 42 -8.37 0.79 -13.62
N ILE A 43 -7.31 0.37 -12.93
CA ILE A 43 -7.26 0.32 -11.46
C ILE A 43 -6.07 1.14 -10.99
N ALA A 44 -6.27 1.96 -9.97
CA ALA A 44 -5.20 2.68 -9.30
C ALA A 44 -5.24 2.36 -7.80
N HIS A 45 -4.10 2.07 -7.18
CA HIS A 45 -4.01 1.60 -5.82
C HIS A 45 -2.77 2.13 -5.10
N ASN A 46 -2.97 2.70 -3.91
CA ASN A 46 -1.91 2.90 -2.92
C ASN A 46 -2.01 1.81 -1.87
N GLU A 47 -0.93 1.08 -1.67
CA GLU A 47 -0.76 0.17 -0.53
C GLU A 47 -0.12 0.93 0.61
N ASP A 48 -0.86 1.10 1.69
CA ASP A 48 -0.42 1.81 2.88
C ASP A 48 -0.40 0.84 4.06
N ALA A 49 0.76 0.70 4.69
CA ALA A 49 0.86 -0.07 5.91
C ALA A 49 1.95 0.49 6.82
N PRO A 50 1.65 0.65 8.11
CA PRO A 50 2.63 1.11 9.09
C PRO A 50 3.63 0.00 9.39
N GLY A 51 4.85 0.40 9.74
CA GLY A 51 5.89 -0.52 10.18
C GLY A 51 7.09 -0.56 9.24
N ARG A 52 7.99 -1.47 9.55
CA ARG A 52 9.26 -1.62 8.81
C ARG A 52 9.15 -2.81 7.89
N CYS A 53 9.13 -2.53 6.60
CA CYS A 53 9.07 -3.54 5.57
C CYS A 53 9.90 -3.15 4.35
N THR A 54 10.06 -4.07 3.42
CA THR A 54 10.45 -3.78 2.04
C THR A 54 9.30 -4.11 1.12
N MET A 55 9.21 -3.38 0.00
CA MET A 55 8.34 -3.77 -1.10
C MET A 55 9.16 -4.44 -2.19
N GLN A 56 8.66 -5.57 -2.64
CA GLN A 56 9.26 -6.36 -3.71
C GLN A 56 8.25 -6.58 -4.83
N THR A 57 8.74 -6.86 -6.01
CA THR A 57 7.92 -7.17 -7.17
C THR A 57 8.34 -8.52 -7.71
N HIS A 58 7.37 -9.40 -7.91
CA HIS A 58 7.61 -10.77 -8.35
C HIS A 58 6.84 -11.10 -9.63
N ILE A 59 7.42 -11.95 -10.44
CA ILE A 59 6.79 -12.55 -11.61
C ILE A 59 7.03 -14.05 -11.55
N SER A 60 5.98 -14.85 -11.80
CA SER A 60 6.11 -16.30 -11.88
C SER A 60 5.41 -16.88 -13.08
N GLY A 61 5.95 -17.94 -13.63
CA GLY A 61 5.32 -18.73 -14.67
C GLY A 61 4.18 -19.62 -14.19
N LYS A 62 3.58 -20.36 -15.12
CA LYS A 62 2.58 -21.39 -14.82
C LYS A 62 3.20 -22.52 -14.02
N LEU A 63 2.45 -23.06 -13.05
CA LEU A 63 2.87 -24.20 -12.23
C LEU A 63 1.78 -25.26 -12.20
N ARG A 64 2.17 -26.54 -12.29
CA ARG A 64 1.30 -27.68 -11.99
C ARG A 64 1.61 -28.20 -10.61
N ARG A 65 0.59 -28.48 -9.81
CA ARG A 65 0.69 -29.06 -8.47
C ARG A 65 0.24 -30.51 -8.48
N HIS A 66 0.70 -31.26 -7.49
CA HIS A 66 0.14 -32.57 -7.21
C HIS A 66 -1.32 -32.43 -6.79
N PRO A 67 -2.22 -33.36 -7.22
CA PRO A 67 -3.59 -33.39 -6.74
C PRO A 67 -3.63 -33.46 -5.21
N GLY A 68 -4.56 -32.70 -4.60
CA GLY A 68 -4.70 -32.64 -3.15
C GLY A 68 -3.65 -31.80 -2.41
N THR A 69 -2.84 -31.03 -3.11
CA THR A 69 -1.97 -30.03 -2.48
C THR A 69 -2.81 -29.04 -1.69
N LYS A 70 -2.46 -28.83 -0.43
CA LYS A 70 -3.11 -27.88 0.47
C LYS A 70 -2.14 -26.85 0.99
N SER A 71 -2.65 -25.71 1.45
CA SER A 71 -1.85 -24.67 2.05
C SER A 71 -2.61 -23.97 3.19
N LYS A 72 -1.87 -23.60 4.22
CA LYS A 72 -2.30 -22.64 5.23
C LYS A 72 -1.56 -21.33 4.97
N PHE A 73 -2.29 -20.23 4.94
CA PHE A 73 -1.69 -18.91 4.70
C PHE A 73 -1.35 -18.17 5.99
N GLU A 74 -1.97 -18.58 7.09
CA GLU A 74 -1.75 -17.99 8.41
C GLU A 74 -1.82 -19.09 9.47
N PRO A 75 -1.09 -18.98 10.59
CA PRO A 75 -1.24 -19.90 11.71
C PRO A 75 -2.69 -19.93 12.18
N SER A 76 -3.22 -21.09 12.48
CA SER A 76 -4.59 -21.31 12.98
C SER A 76 -5.76 -21.09 12.00
N LEU A 77 -5.53 -20.70 10.76
CA LEU A 77 -6.59 -20.61 9.75
C LEU A 77 -6.82 -21.95 9.04
N ALA A 78 -7.94 -22.02 8.30
CA ALA A 78 -8.34 -23.18 7.54
C ALA A 78 -7.27 -23.59 6.51
N GLU A 79 -7.08 -24.91 6.38
CA GLU A 79 -6.24 -25.47 5.34
C GLU A 79 -7.03 -25.53 4.03
N LEU A 80 -6.53 -24.84 3.01
CA LEU A 80 -7.21 -24.66 1.73
C LEU A 80 -6.66 -25.59 0.66
N ASP A 81 -7.54 -26.17 -0.14
CA ASP A 81 -7.16 -26.89 -1.34
C ASP A 81 -6.61 -25.92 -2.38
N MET A 82 -5.37 -26.16 -2.82
CA MET A 82 -4.74 -25.32 -3.82
C MET A 82 -5.20 -25.71 -5.23
N PRO A 83 -5.36 -24.73 -6.14
CA PRO A 83 -5.67 -25.04 -7.53
C PRO A 83 -4.65 -26.01 -8.12
N PRO A 84 -5.05 -27.02 -8.90
CA PRO A 84 -4.13 -28.02 -9.48
C PRO A 84 -3.18 -27.38 -10.50
N THR A 85 -3.57 -26.25 -11.06
CA THR A 85 -2.73 -25.46 -11.97
C THR A 85 -2.79 -24.01 -11.51
N ARG A 86 -1.63 -23.41 -11.25
CA ARG A 86 -1.47 -21.96 -11.06
C ARG A 86 -1.17 -21.34 -12.41
N THR A 87 -1.89 -20.31 -12.79
CA THR A 87 -1.54 -19.47 -13.95
C THR A 87 -0.29 -18.64 -13.66
N SER A 88 0.29 -17.99 -14.67
CA SER A 88 1.35 -17.00 -14.45
C SER A 88 0.84 -15.85 -13.58
N LEU A 89 1.69 -15.29 -12.72
CA LEU A 89 1.35 -14.25 -11.78
C LEU A 89 2.38 -13.13 -11.80
N PHE A 90 1.90 -11.92 -11.56
CA PHE A 90 2.67 -10.75 -11.13
C PHE A 90 2.05 -10.29 -9.80
N TRP A 91 2.88 -9.88 -8.83
CA TRP A 91 2.39 -9.33 -7.57
C TRP A 91 3.42 -8.44 -6.88
N ALA A 92 2.93 -7.63 -5.95
CA ALA A 92 3.74 -6.93 -4.97
C ALA A 92 3.78 -7.70 -3.66
N GLU A 93 4.91 -7.70 -2.98
CA GLU A 93 5.08 -8.28 -1.65
C GLU A 93 5.60 -7.22 -0.69
N ALA A 94 4.88 -7.00 0.41
CA ALA A 94 5.40 -6.31 1.57
C ALA A 94 6.01 -7.34 2.52
N LYS A 95 7.33 -7.28 2.70
CA LYS A 95 8.06 -8.16 3.61
C LYS A 95 8.43 -7.39 4.88
N TYR A 96 7.74 -7.71 5.97
CA TYR A 96 7.99 -7.10 7.27
C TYR A 96 9.19 -7.72 7.97
N PHE A 97 9.95 -6.88 8.68
CA PHE A 97 11.09 -7.27 9.50
C PHE A 97 11.08 -6.62 10.90
N ASP A 98 9.93 -6.12 11.32
CA ASP A 98 9.74 -5.63 12.67
C ASP A 98 9.20 -6.75 13.57
N ALA A 99 9.98 -7.12 14.58
CA ALA A 99 9.69 -8.25 15.46
C ALA A 99 8.54 -8.01 16.45
N LYS A 100 8.20 -6.77 16.77
CA LYS A 100 7.08 -6.44 17.68
C LYS A 100 5.71 -6.54 17.05
N ASN A 101 5.66 -6.32 15.77
CA ASN A 101 4.55 -6.58 14.90
C ASN A 101 5.13 -7.34 13.71
N PRO A 102 5.46 -8.62 13.87
CA PRO A 102 5.67 -9.42 12.70
C PRO A 102 4.30 -9.53 12.03
N GLY A 103 3.90 -8.42 11.40
CA GLY A 103 2.91 -8.53 10.38
C GLY A 103 3.48 -9.59 9.45
N PRO A 104 2.71 -10.61 9.12
CA PRO A 104 3.18 -11.58 8.15
C PRO A 104 3.51 -10.84 6.86
N SER A 105 4.61 -11.20 6.20
CA SER A 105 4.82 -10.78 4.82
C SER A 105 3.54 -11.06 4.04
N PHE A 106 3.07 -10.11 3.26
CA PHE A 106 1.85 -10.31 2.50
C PHE A 106 2.04 -9.93 1.04
N CYS A 107 1.36 -10.68 0.16
CA CYS A 107 1.31 -10.39 -1.26
C CYS A 107 -0.02 -9.73 -1.59
N ASP A 108 0.01 -8.67 -2.38
CA ASP A 108 -1.18 -7.97 -2.88
C ASP A 108 -0.96 -7.53 -4.33
N SER A 109 -1.92 -6.81 -4.91
CA SER A 109 -1.82 -6.25 -6.24
C SER A 109 -1.50 -7.30 -7.32
N PHE A 110 -2.22 -8.42 -7.28
CA PHE A 110 -2.03 -9.51 -8.22
C PHE A 110 -2.54 -9.18 -9.62
N VAL A 111 -1.76 -9.55 -10.63
CA VAL A 111 -2.22 -9.73 -12.02
C VAL A 111 -1.98 -11.17 -12.40
N ASN A 112 -2.94 -11.82 -13.04
CA ASN A 112 -2.80 -13.21 -13.45
C ASN A 112 -2.77 -13.39 -14.97
N GLY A 113 -2.34 -14.57 -15.43
CA GLY A 113 -2.18 -14.89 -16.84
C GLY A 113 -3.47 -14.95 -17.67
N HIS A 114 -4.63 -14.77 -17.03
CA HIS A 114 -5.92 -14.59 -17.69
C HIS A 114 -6.31 -13.11 -17.79
N GLY A 115 -5.49 -12.20 -17.25
CA GLY A 115 -5.73 -10.76 -17.26
C GLY A 115 -6.62 -10.27 -16.11
N VAL A 116 -6.83 -11.08 -15.08
CA VAL A 116 -7.55 -10.66 -13.87
C VAL A 116 -6.62 -9.93 -12.93
N VAL A 117 -7.02 -8.72 -12.51
CA VAL A 117 -6.33 -7.89 -11.52
C VAL A 117 -7.08 -7.94 -10.21
N ILE A 118 -6.36 -8.13 -9.11
CA ILE A 118 -6.90 -8.22 -7.76
C ILE A 118 -6.14 -7.28 -6.86
N VAL A 119 -6.85 -6.34 -6.22
CA VAL A 119 -6.34 -5.48 -5.16
C VAL A 119 -7.30 -5.50 -3.98
N SER A 120 -6.84 -5.12 -2.80
CA SER A 120 -7.70 -5.14 -1.62
C SER A 120 -7.42 -4.00 -0.64
N ASN A 121 -8.47 -3.54 0.05
CA ASN A 121 -8.40 -2.53 1.08
C ASN A 121 -8.94 -3.09 2.39
N ASN A 122 -8.22 -2.90 3.49
CA ASN A 122 -8.73 -3.25 4.81
C ASN A 122 -9.98 -2.41 5.13
N CYS A 123 -11.02 -3.04 5.67
CA CYS A 123 -12.19 -2.36 6.25
C CYS A 123 -12.15 -2.60 7.76
N GLU A 124 -11.76 -1.61 8.52
CA GLU A 124 -11.25 -1.80 9.87
C GLU A 124 -12.28 -2.27 10.89
N LYS A 125 -13.57 -1.96 10.69
CA LYS A 125 -14.57 -2.25 11.71
C LYS A 125 -15.86 -2.80 11.10
N SER A 126 -15.96 -4.11 11.05
CA SER A 126 -17.24 -4.81 10.90
C SER A 126 -18.01 -4.78 12.21
N ARG A 127 -19.34 -4.66 12.14
CA ARG A 127 -20.25 -4.73 13.29
C ARG A 127 -20.36 -6.15 13.88
N GLU A 128 -19.90 -7.17 13.14
CA GLU A 128 -20.00 -8.57 13.54
C GLU A 128 -19.11 -8.89 14.76
N ASP A 129 -19.73 -9.30 15.84
CA ASP A 129 -19.11 -9.62 17.13
C ASP A 129 -19.08 -11.14 17.45
N SER A 130 -19.81 -11.94 16.66
CA SER A 130 -19.97 -13.38 16.85
C SER A 130 -19.87 -14.12 15.51
N PRO A 131 -18.72 -14.01 14.81
CA PRO A 131 -18.57 -14.50 13.45
C PRO A 131 -18.66 -16.02 13.36
N GLU A 132 -19.36 -16.52 12.36
CA GLU A 132 -19.33 -17.93 12.02
C GLU A 132 -18.07 -18.26 11.22
N LEU A 133 -17.17 -19.04 11.82
CA LEU A 133 -15.93 -19.49 11.21
C LEU A 133 -15.83 -21.01 11.23
N THR A 134 -15.42 -21.60 10.12
CA THR A 134 -15.11 -23.04 9.99
C THR A 134 -13.60 -23.20 9.93
N ASP A 135 -13.03 -24.08 10.76
CA ASP A 135 -11.59 -24.33 10.86
C ASP A 135 -10.73 -23.07 11.09
N GLY A 136 -11.29 -22.07 11.79
CA GLY A 136 -10.64 -20.78 12.04
C GLY A 136 -10.83 -19.74 10.93
N GLY A 137 -11.58 -20.07 9.87
CA GLY A 137 -11.88 -19.16 8.77
C GLY A 137 -10.76 -19.03 7.75
N ILE A 138 -10.94 -18.10 6.81
CA ILE A 138 -9.89 -17.68 5.88
C ILE A 138 -9.53 -16.23 6.11
N GLY A 139 -8.26 -15.92 5.91
CA GLY A 139 -7.75 -14.55 5.96
C GLY A 139 -7.45 -13.99 4.57
N TRP A 140 -6.45 -13.17 4.52
CA TRP A 140 -6.02 -12.48 3.29
C TRP A 140 -5.50 -13.40 2.20
N GLY A 141 -5.21 -14.67 2.51
CA GLY A 141 -4.87 -15.71 1.54
C GLY A 141 -5.95 -15.95 0.47
N LEU A 142 -7.19 -15.51 0.72
CA LEU A 142 -8.28 -15.53 -0.26
C LEU A 142 -7.84 -14.93 -1.60
N ARG A 143 -7.20 -13.75 -1.59
CA ARG A 143 -6.77 -13.07 -2.83
C ARG A 143 -5.78 -13.89 -3.64
N ARG A 144 -4.88 -14.64 -2.98
CA ARG A 144 -3.94 -15.52 -3.66
C ARG A 144 -4.66 -16.69 -4.36
N ILE A 145 -5.59 -17.35 -3.69
CA ILE A 145 -6.37 -18.44 -4.30
C ILE A 145 -7.12 -17.94 -5.54
N VAL A 146 -7.77 -16.78 -5.43
CA VAL A 146 -8.45 -16.13 -6.55
C VAL A 146 -7.47 -15.82 -7.69
N ALA A 147 -6.32 -15.20 -7.38
CA ALA A 147 -5.31 -14.86 -8.38
C ALA A 147 -4.77 -16.08 -9.13
N GLU A 148 -4.59 -17.20 -8.41
CA GLU A 148 -4.05 -18.41 -9.02
C GLU A 148 -5.00 -19.12 -9.97
N SER A 149 -6.32 -18.88 -9.88
CA SER A 149 -7.35 -19.69 -10.55
C SER A 149 -8.36 -18.92 -11.41
N ALA A 150 -8.72 -17.69 -11.07
CA ALA A 150 -9.78 -16.95 -11.76
C ALA A 150 -9.43 -16.63 -13.22
N HIS A 151 -10.38 -16.85 -14.14
CA HIS A 151 -10.24 -16.52 -15.56
C HIS A 151 -10.91 -15.19 -15.92
N THR A 152 -11.85 -14.73 -15.10
CA THR A 152 -12.57 -13.46 -15.27
C THR A 152 -12.82 -12.80 -13.91
N ALA A 153 -13.11 -11.50 -13.92
CA ALA A 153 -13.49 -10.78 -12.70
C ALA A 153 -14.75 -11.37 -12.04
N LYS A 154 -15.72 -11.82 -12.82
CA LYS A 154 -16.91 -12.50 -12.32
C LYS A 154 -16.60 -13.83 -11.65
N GLU A 155 -15.75 -14.65 -12.27
CA GLU A 155 -15.30 -15.92 -11.67
C GLU A 155 -14.51 -15.69 -10.38
N ALA A 156 -13.73 -14.60 -10.32
CA ALA A 156 -13.02 -14.19 -9.09
C ALA A 156 -14.00 -13.97 -7.92
N VAL A 157 -15.14 -13.30 -8.17
CA VAL A 157 -16.22 -13.14 -7.17
C VAL A 157 -16.78 -14.50 -6.74
N GLU A 158 -17.06 -15.41 -7.68
CA GLU A 158 -17.63 -16.71 -7.37
C GLU A 158 -16.66 -17.58 -6.53
N ILE A 159 -15.37 -17.58 -6.85
CA ILE A 159 -14.35 -18.29 -6.07
C ILE A 159 -14.26 -17.69 -4.66
N ALA A 160 -14.21 -16.37 -4.55
CA ALA A 160 -14.16 -15.68 -3.26
C ALA A 160 -15.41 -15.97 -2.42
N ALA A 161 -16.61 -15.90 -3.03
CA ALA A 161 -17.87 -16.21 -2.37
C ALA A 161 -17.91 -17.64 -1.85
N ASN A 162 -17.50 -18.62 -2.66
CA ASN A 162 -17.42 -20.03 -2.24
C ASN A 162 -16.53 -20.23 -1.01
N LEU A 163 -15.38 -19.54 -0.97
CA LEU A 163 -14.45 -19.63 0.15
C LEU A 163 -15.03 -18.98 1.42
N VAL A 164 -15.62 -17.79 1.29
CA VAL A 164 -16.21 -17.06 2.42
C VAL A 164 -17.41 -17.82 3.00
N GLU A 165 -18.30 -18.32 2.16
CA GLU A 165 -19.47 -19.11 2.60
C GLU A 165 -19.06 -20.43 3.29
N LYS A 166 -17.98 -21.06 2.80
CA LYS A 166 -17.49 -22.33 3.38
C LYS A 166 -16.78 -22.10 4.70
N TYR A 167 -15.85 -21.16 4.77
CA TYR A 167 -14.94 -21.02 5.91
C TYR A 167 -15.25 -19.84 6.82
N GLY A 168 -15.85 -18.77 6.31
CA GLY A 168 -15.94 -17.47 6.97
C GLY A 168 -14.65 -16.67 6.89
N TYR A 169 -14.75 -15.36 6.87
CA TYR A 169 -13.61 -14.44 6.83
C TYR A 169 -13.11 -14.13 8.24
N ALA A 170 -11.83 -14.36 8.52
CA ALA A 170 -11.26 -14.33 9.86
C ALA A 170 -10.72 -12.96 10.31
N SER A 171 -11.04 -11.89 9.59
CA SER A 171 -10.62 -10.51 9.94
C SER A 171 -11.84 -9.60 10.05
N SER A 172 -11.66 -8.38 10.56
CA SER A 172 -12.74 -7.42 10.82
C SER A 172 -13.53 -7.02 9.57
N GLY A 173 -12.91 -7.09 8.40
CA GLY A 173 -13.54 -6.85 7.11
C GLY A 173 -12.53 -6.43 6.05
N ARG A 174 -12.93 -6.52 4.79
CA ARG A 174 -12.08 -6.16 3.65
C ARG A 174 -12.90 -5.89 2.39
N SER A 175 -12.47 -4.91 1.61
CA SER A 175 -12.93 -4.69 0.25
C SER A 175 -11.95 -5.35 -0.72
N TYR A 176 -12.41 -6.30 -1.53
CA TYR A 176 -11.67 -6.84 -2.66
C TYR A 176 -12.20 -6.23 -3.95
N SER A 177 -11.30 -5.81 -4.82
CA SER A 177 -11.62 -5.35 -6.17
C SER A 177 -11.06 -6.37 -7.16
N PHE A 178 -11.95 -6.91 -7.99
CA PHE A 178 -11.65 -7.88 -9.03
C PHE A 178 -11.97 -7.24 -10.38
N ALA A 179 -11.00 -7.17 -11.28
CA ALA A 179 -11.22 -6.61 -12.59
C ALA A 179 -10.58 -7.44 -13.69
N ASP A 180 -11.19 -7.43 -14.85
CA ASP A 180 -10.63 -7.88 -16.10
C ASP A 180 -10.83 -6.80 -17.19
N LYS A 181 -10.54 -7.14 -18.42
CA LYS A 181 -10.67 -6.21 -19.57
C LYS A 181 -12.10 -5.73 -19.85
N GLU A 182 -13.11 -6.39 -19.31
CA GLU A 182 -14.53 -6.10 -19.59
C GLU A 182 -15.23 -5.44 -18.40
N GLU A 183 -14.93 -5.86 -17.17
CA GLU A 183 -15.73 -5.48 -16.01
C GLU A 183 -14.95 -5.44 -14.71
N ILE A 184 -15.54 -4.74 -13.73
CA ILE A 184 -14.99 -4.57 -12.39
C ILE A 184 -16.07 -4.93 -11.36
N TYR A 185 -15.70 -5.75 -10.37
CA TYR A 185 -16.52 -6.05 -9.20
C TYR A 185 -15.81 -5.63 -7.92
N VAL A 186 -16.59 -5.10 -6.99
CA VAL A 186 -16.18 -4.90 -5.60
C VAL A 186 -16.95 -5.87 -4.73
N MET A 187 -16.23 -6.65 -3.95
CA MET A 187 -16.78 -7.54 -2.94
C MET A 187 -16.33 -7.06 -1.56
N GLN A 188 -17.28 -6.60 -0.76
CA GLN A 188 -17.02 -6.14 0.61
C GLN A 188 -17.44 -7.24 1.59
N ILE A 189 -16.45 -7.80 2.26
CA ILE A 189 -16.60 -8.95 3.16
C ILE A 189 -16.55 -8.43 4.60
N VAL A 190 -17.46 -8.93 5.44
CA VAL A 190 -17.45 -8.69 6.87
C VAL A 190 -16.75 -9.83 7.61
N HIS A 191 -16.52 -9.69 8.91
CA HIS A 191 -16.09 -10.82 9.75
C HIS A 191 -17.14 -11.94 9.68
N GLY A 192 -16.74 -13.18 9.39
CA GLY A 192 -17.65 -14.31 9.20
C GLY A 192 -18.05 -14.56 7.74
N LYS A 193 -19.28 -15.02 7.50
CA LYS A 193 -19.71 -15.58 6.20
C LYS A 193 -20.45 -14.62 5.27
N HIS A 194 -20.64 -13.37 5.68
CA HIS A 194 -21.46 -12.41 4.94
C HIS A 194 -20.61 -11.46 4.11
N TYR A 195 -21.14 -11.05 2.97
CA TYR A 195 -20.49 -10.13 2.02
C TYR A 195 -21.51 -9.43 1.12
N ALA A 196 -21.14 -8.27 0.64
CA ALA A 196 -21.87 -7.54 -0.40
C ALA A 196 -21.04 -7.50 -1.68
N VAL A 197 -21.71 -7.60 -2.83
CA VAL A 197 -21.08 -7.48 -4.16
C VAL A 197 -21.76 -6.36 -4.93
N HIS A 198 -20.97 -5.55 -5.62
CA HIS A 198 -21.48 -4.55 -6.56
C HIS A 198 -20.54 -4.44 -7.76
N ARG A 199 -21.13 -4.37 -8.96
CA ARG A 199 -20.39 -4.13 -10.19
C ARG A 199 -20.21 -2.63 -10.41
N VAL A 200 -19.01 -2.17 -10.76
CA VAL A 200 -18.77 -0.80 -11.19
C VAL A 200 -19.32 -0.64 -12.62
N PRO A 201 -20.23 0.33 -12.88
CA PRO A 201 -20.71 0.59 -14.23
C PRO A 201 -19.58 0.97 -15.19
N ASP A 202 -19.74 0.60 -16.47
CA ASP A 202 -18.69 0.81 -17.48
C ASP A 202 -18.35 2.29 -17.70
N ASP A 203 -19.30 3.21 -17.47
CA ASP A 203 -19.17 4.66 -17.64
C ASP A 203 -18.95 5.43 -16.33
N GLU A 204 -18.62 4.71 -15.26
CA GLU A 204 -18.39 5.27 -13.92
C GLU A 204 -17.02 4.92 -13.35
N ALA A 205 -16.65 5.66 -12.31
CA ALA A 205 -15.48 5.40 -11.48
C ALA A 205 -15.90 5.25 -10.02
N ALA A 206 -15.30 4.28 -9.31
CA ALA A 206 -15.53 4.04 -7.90
C ALA A 206 -14.27 4.32 -7.07
N VAL A 207 -14.50 4.78 -5.84
CA VAL A 207 -13.44 5.12 -4.87
C VAL A 207 -13.59 4.21 -3.66
N ILE A 208 -12.56 3.42 -3.37
CA ILE A 208 -12.56 2.43 -2.29
C ILE A 208 -11.46 2.77 -1.28
N PRO A 209 -11.77 3.45 -0.18
CA PRO A 209 -10.87 3.65 0.97
C PRO A 209 -10.95 2.47 1.95
N ASN A 210 -10.68 2.70 3.25
CA ASN A 210 -10.71 1.66 4.28
C ASN A 210 -12.03 1.60 5.07
N HIS A 211 -13.13 1.86 4.42
CA HIS A 211 -14.48 1.64 4.94
C HIS A 211 -15.38 1.00 3.89
N TYR A 212 -16.51 0.45 4.28
CA TYR A 212 -17.48 -0.03 3.31
C TYR A 212 -18.06 1.15 2.51
N THR A 213 -18.21 0.94 1.20
CA THR A 213 -18.72 1.93 0.25
C THR A 213 -19.98 1.47 -0.45
N ILE A 214 -20.29 0.18 -0.40
CA ILE A 214 -21.54 -0.36 -0.95
C ILE A 214 -22.68 -0.01 0.02
N HIS A 215 -23.64 0.76 -0.45
CA HIS A 215 -24.90 1.02 0.22
C HIS A 215 -25.98 0.04 -0.25
N GLU A 216 -26.21 -0.02 -1.54
CA GLU A 216 -27.19 -0.91 -2.17
C GLU A 216 -26.45 -2.03 -2.92
N PRO A 217 -26.27 -3.22 -2.32
CA PRO A 217 -25.67 -4.38 -3.01
C PRO A 217 -26.52 -4.79 -4.21
N ASP A 218 -25.91 -5.42 -5.21
CA ASP A 218 -26.66 -6.03 -6.31
C ASP A 218 -27.63 -7.10 -5.75
N ARG A 219 -28.93 -6.85 -5.92
CA ARG A 219 -30.01 -7.74 -5.43
C ARG A 219 -30.01 -9.12 -6.09
N LYS A 220 -29.33 -9.25 -7.23
CA LYS A 220 -29.16 -10.52 -7.96
C LYS A 220 -27.86 -11.23 -7.61
N ALA A 221 -26.96 -10.56 -6.85
CA ALA A 221 -25.72 -11.17 -6.43
C ALA A 221 -25.98 -12.37 -5.52
N ARG A 222 -25.11 -13.36 -5.64
CA ARG A 222 -25.07 -14.49 -4.72
C ARG A 222 -24.93 -13.99 -3.28
N GLY A 223 -25.62 -14.62 -2.35
CA GLY A 223 -25.57 -14.26 -0.92
C GLY A 223 -26.45 -13.06 -0.52
N TYR A 224 -27.00 -12.26 -1.46
CA TYR A 224 -27.79 -11.06 -1.14
C TYR A 224 -28.93 -11.34 -0.16
N ARG A 225 -29.72 -12.39 -0.41
CA ARG A 225 -30.88 -12.71 0.45
C ARG A 225 -30.44 -13.04 1.87
N GLU A 226 -29.46 -13.92 2.02
CA GLU A 226 -28.93 -14.30 3.33
C GLU A 226 -28.29 -13.10 4.06
N LEU A 227 -27.62 -12.22 3.34
CA LEU A 227 -27.08 -10.95 3.87
C LEU A 227 -28.18 -10.10 4.51
N VAL A 228 -29.32 -9.90 3.81
CA VAL A 228 -30.45 -9.11 4.34
C VAL A 228 -31.14 -9.83 5.51
N ASP A 229 -31.44 -11.11 5.33
CA ASP A 229 -32.13 -11.93 6.36
C ASP A 229 -31.30 -11.99 7.66
N TYR A 230 -29.97 -12.07 7.55
CA TYR A 230 -29.08 -12.04 8.70
C TYR A 230 -29.10 -10.68 9.42
N ALA A 231 -29.03 -9.57 8.69
CA ALA A 231 -29.12 -8.23 9.26
C ALA A 231 -30.44 -8.02 10.01
N VAL A 232 -31.55 -8.55 9.48
CA VAL A 232 -32.85 -8.53 10.16
C VAL A 232 -32.81 -9.35 11.45
N ARG A 233 -32.30 -10.59 11.41
CA ARG A 233 -32.17 -11.46 12.61
C ARG A 233 -31.30 -10.82 13.70
N ARG A 234 -30.27 -10.04 13.31
CA ARG A 234 -29.38 -9.35 14.25
C ARG A 234 -29.96 -8.00 14.75
N GLY A 235 -31.10 -7.56 14.23
CA GLY A 235 -31.67 -6.24 14.54
C GLY A 235 -30.86 -5.07 13.99
N TRP A 236 -30.03 -5.30 12.97
CA TRP A 236 -29.23 -4.25 12.30
C TRP A 236 -29.98 -3.58 11.17
N PHE A 237 -31.05 -4.19 10.70
CA PHE A 237 -31.95 -3.66 9.68
C PHE A 237 -33.39 -4.08 9.97
N ASN A 238 -34.32 -3.12 9.78
CA ASN A 238 -35.75 -3.40 9.78
C ASN A 238 -36.30 -3.10 8.36
N SER A 239 -36.99 -4.06 7.78
CA SER A 239 -37.57 -3.91 6.43
C SER A 239 -38.63 -2.81 6.31
N GLU A 240 -39.19 -2.33 7.45
CA GLU A 240 -40.11 -1.21 7.49
C GLU A 240 -39.39 0.15 7.33
N ASP A 241 -38.07 0.21 7.58
CA ASP A 241 -37.27 1.44 7.53
C ASP A 241 -36.84 1.82 6.10
N GLY A 242 -37.23 1.07 5.08
CA GLY A 242 -36.98 1.35 3.67
C GLY A 242 -36.00 0.40 2.99
N ASN A 243 -35.15 0.91 2.10
CA ASN A 243 -34.18 0.10 1.38
C ASN A 243 -33.04 -0.37 2.28
N PHE A 244 -32.58 -1.59 2.03
CA PHE A 244 -31.41 -2.14 2.71
C PHE A 244 -30.14 -1.38 2.33
N ASP A 245 -29.42 -0.87 3.36
CA ASP A 245 -28.11 -0.24 3.24
C ASP A 245 -27.07 -1.14 3.92
N PHE A 246 -26.17 -1.75 3.12
CA PHE A 246 -25.18 -2.67 3.62
C PHE A 246 -24.18 -2.00 4.59
N LYS A 247 -23.65 -0.83 4.20
CA LYS A 247 -22.70 -0.11 5.05
C LYS A 247 -23.32 0.20 6.41
N ARG A 248 -24.55 0.72 6.43
CA ARG A 248 -25.25 1.05 7.67
C ARG A 248 -25.54 -0.17 8.54
N ALA A 249 -25.86 -1.31 7.92
CA ALA A 249 -26.17 -2.53 8.65
C ALA A 249 -24.93 -3.22 9.22
N TYR A 250 -23.81 -3.24 8.46
CA TYR A 250 -22.67 -4.11 8.77
C TYR A 250 -21.40 -3.39 9.22
N GLN A 251 -21.27 -2.10 9.02
CA GLN A 251 -20.14 -1.33 9.56
C GLN A 251 -20.42 -0.93 11.01
N ALA A 252 -19.41 -0.96 11.87
CA ALA A 252 -19.53 -0.48 13.25
C ALA A 252 -19.80 1.03 13.29
N GLU A 253 -20.75 1.47 14.10
CA GLU A 253 -21.24 2.86 14.13
C GLU A 253 -20.13 3.88 14.45
N ASP A 254 -19.21 3.51 15.34
CA ASP A 254 -18.07 4.36 15.75
C ASP A 254 -17.04 4.59 14.62
N SER A 255 -17.18 3.87 13.50
CA SER A 255 -16.32 4.00 12.32
C SER A 255 -16.96 4.70 11.12
N TYR A 256 -18.22 5.11 11.21
CA TYR A 256 -18.94 5.69 10.07
C TYR A 256 -18.31 6.99 9.56
N ALA A 257 -17.90 7.86 10.45
CA ALA A 257 -17.38 9.19 10.16
C ALA A 257 -15.88 9.33 10.48
N GLU A 258 -15.09 8.25 10.30
CA GLU A 258 -13.65 8.37 10.47
C GLU A 258 -13.04 9.37 9.49
N ASP A 259 -12.52 10.47 10.01
CA ASP A 259 -11.97 11.59 9.23
C ASP A 259 -11.00 11.14 8.13
N LYS A 260 -10.07 10.24 8.47
CA LYS A 260 -9.08 9.72 7.51
C LYS A 260 -9.72 9.08 6.27
N ASN A 261 -10.83 8.35 6.45
CA ASN A 261 -11.52 7.67 5.36
C ASN A 261 -12.39 8.64 4.56
N THR A 262 -13.17 9.47 5.25
CA THR A 262 -14.08 10.42 4.64
C THR A 262 -13.34 11.47 3.82
N HIS A 263 -12.27 12.08 4.37
CA HIS A 263 -11.49 13.10 3.67
C HIS A 263 -10.82 12.57 2.40
N ARG A 264 -10.24 11.37 2.45
CA ARG A 264 -9.62 10.76 1.26
C ARG A 264 -10.66 10.41 0.19
N HIS A 265 -11.81 9.88 0.61
CA HIS A 265 -12.91 9.55 -0.29
C HIS A 265 -13.46 10.81 -0.97
N VAL A 266 -13.82 11.83 -0.20
CA VAL A 266 -14.31 13.12 -0.72
C VAL A 266 -13.30 13.75 -1.67
N ARG A 267 -11.99 13.73 -1.31
CA ARG A 267 -10.96 14.32 -2.18
C ARG A 267 -10.85 13.62 -3.53
N ALA A 268 -10.90 12.31 -3.56
CA ALA A 268 -10.88 11.57 -4.82
C ALA A 268 -12.13 11.88 -5.67
N LEU A 269 -13.32 11.94 -5.05
CA LEU A 269 -14.57 12.33 -5.74
C LEU A 269 -14.51 13.77 -6.27
N GLN A 270 -13.96 14.73 -5.52
CA GLN A 270 -13.75 16.10 -6.00
C GLN A 270 -12.93 16.15 -7.28
N ILE A 271 -11.84 15.35 -7.36
CA ILE A 271 -10.99 15.31 -8.55
C ILE A 271 -11.70 14.64 -9.72
N LEU A 272 -12.49 13.58 -9.48
CA LEU A 272 -13.24 12.88 -10.52
C LEU A 272 -14.40 13.71 -11.08
N LEU A 273 -15.08 14.46 -10.22
CA LEU A 273 -16.28 15.23 -10.56
C LEU A 273 -15.97 16.69 -10.94
N ASP A 274 -14.75 17.16 -10.69
CA ASP A 274 -14.33 18.55 -10.85
C ASP A 274 -15.25 19.55 -10.14
N ILE A 275 -15.67 19.21 -8.92
CA ILE A 275 -16.55 20.03 -8.06
C ILE A 275 -16.05 20.06 -6.62
N ASP A 276 -16.45 21.11 -5.88
CA ASP A 276 -16.17 21.19 -4.44
C ASP A 276 -17.21 20.38 -3.63
N LEU A 277 -16.75 19.34 -2.96
CA LEU A 277 -17.51 18.49 -2.05
C LEU A 277 -17.14 18.73 -0.57
N SER A 278 -16.35 19.76 -0.26
CA SER A 278 -15.93 20.08 1.12
C SER A 278 -17.11 20.21 2.10
N PRO A 279 -18.32 20.69 1.73
CA PRO A 279 -19.47 20.69 2.63
C PRO A 279 -19.88 19.31 3.15
N LEU A 280 -19.55 18.21 2.44
CA LEU A 280 -19.84 16.85 2.92
C LEU A 280 -18.98 16.43 4.12
N LEU A 281 -17.82 17.06 4.30
CA LEU A 281 -16.93 16.79 5.43
C LEU A 281 -17.47 17.31 6.77
N MET A 282 -18.46 18.21 6.73
CA MET A 282 -19.06 18.82 7.93
C MET A 282 -20.28 18.05 8.43
N LYS A 283 -20.66 16.96 7.78
CA LYS A 283 -21.83 16.17 8.14
C LYS A 283 -21.41 14.91 8.90
N GLU A 284 -22.07 14.61 10.00
CA GLU A 284 -21.81 13.39 10.79
C GLU A 284 -22.09 12.11 9.99
N TRP A 285 -23.11 12.15 9.13
CA TRP A 285 -23.45 11.04 8.24
C TRP A 285 -24.05 11.60 6.94
N GLU A 286 -23.31 11.41 5.86
CA GLU A 286 -23.82 11.57 4.50
C GLU A 286 -23.33 10.36 3.70
N PRO A 287 -24.20 9.55 3.10
CA PRO A 287 -23.78 8.44 2.27
C PRO A 287 -23.06 8.99 1.02
N LEU A 288 -21.75 8.73 0.94
CA LEU A 288 -21.00 9.01 -0.28
C LEU A 288 -21.33 7.96 -1.34
N PRO A 289 -21.46 8.33 -2.62
CA PRO A 289 -21.83 7.39 -3.67
C PRO A 289 -20.78 6.29 -3.81
N PHE A 290 -21.22 5.05 -4.10
CA PHE A 290 -20.32 3.94 -4.41
C PHE A 290 -19.45 4.22 -5.63
N SER A 291 -20.07 4.74 -6.70
CA SER A 291 -19.41 5.15 -7.95
C SER A 291 -20.04 6.41 -8.51
N VAL A 292 -19.33 7.10 -9.37
CA VAL A 292 -19.73 8.34 -10.00
C VAL A 292 -19.40 8.35 -11.49
N LYS A 293 -20.20 9.05 -12.27
CA LYS A 293 -19.84 9.39 -13.64
C LYS A 293 -18.85 10.56 -13.61
N PRO A 294 -17.60 10.37 -14.02
CA PRO A 294 -16.60 11.43 -13.93
C PRO A 294 -16.94 12.59 -14.88
N ALA A 295 -16.55 13.82 -14.50
CA ALA A 295 -16.78 15.02 -15.32
C ALA A 295 -16.05 14.95 -16.67
N HIS A 296 -14.89 14.29 -16.68
CA HIS A 296 -14.05 14.08 -17.85
C HIS A 296 -13.57 12.62 -17.91
N PRO A 297 -13.24 12.08 -19.10
CA PRO A 297 -12.64 10.76 -19.19
C PRO A 297 -11.39 10.66 -18.30
N VAL A 298 -11.36 9.65 -17.44
CA VAL A 298 -10.28 9.47 -16.46
C VAL A 298 -9.01 9.01 -17.16
N SER A 299 -7.98 9.83 -17.09
CA SER A 299 -6.66 9.53 -17.65
C SER A 299 -5.71 8.91 -16.61
N ILE A 300 -4.61 8.33 -17.08
CA ILE A 300 -3.51 7.89 -16.21
C ILE A 300 -3.02 9.06 -15.33
N ASN A 301 -2.94 10.28 -15.89
CA ASN A 301 -2.51 11.46 -15.13
C ASN A 301 -3.55 11.87 -14.08
N THR A 302 -4.85 11.70 -14.35
CA THR A 302 -5.91 11.90 -13.34
C THR A 302 -5.72 10.93 -12.17
N LEU A 303 -5.44 9.66 -12.45
CA LEU A 303 -5.18 8.65 -11.42
C LEU A 303 -3.92 8.97 -10.62
N LYS A 304 -2.81 9.34 -11.29
CA LYS A 304 -1.59 9.81 -10.61
C LYS A 304 -1.88 11.00 -9.69
N LYS A 305 -2.68 11.97 -10.14
CA LYS A 305 -3.09 13.13 -9.32
C LYS A 305 -3.85 12.71 -8.07
N ILE A 306 -4.79 11.76 -8.18
CA ILE A 306 -5.56 11.27 -7.03
C ILE A 306 -4.62 10.55 -6.04
N LEU A 307 -3.77 9.63 -6.54
CA LEU A 307 -2.89 8.85 -5.66
C LEU A 307 -1.79 9.68 -4.98
N ARG A 308 -1.47 10.87 -5.50
CA ARG A 308 -0.45 11.80 -4.98
C ARG A 308 -0.97 12.88 -4.07
N THR A 309 -2.29 13.08 -4.02
CA THR A 309 -2.83 14.28 -3.36
C THR A 309 -2.62 14.27 -1.85
N HIS A 310 -2.23 15.45 -1.33
CA HIS A 310 -2.22 15.78 0.09
C HIS A 310 -3.34 16.76 0.43
N PHE A 311 -4.41 16.77 -0.38
CA PHE A 311 -5.56 17.67 -0.30
C PHE A 311 -5.29 19.09 -0.79
N GLU A 312 -4.26 19.32 -1.62
CA GLU A 312 -3.91 20.62 -2.18
C GLU A 312 -5.12 21.29 -2.84
N GLY A 313 -5.29 22.58 -2.55
CA GLY A 313 -6.41 23.36 -3.06
C GLY A 313 -7.77 23.05 -2.40
N SER A 314 -7.79 22.33 -1.28
CA SER A 314 -8.98 22.08 -0.46
C SER A 314 -8.83 22.66 0.95
N SER A 315 -9.93 22.78 1.68
CA SER A 315 -9.94 23.21 3.09
C SER A 315 -9.27 22.22 4.03
N SER A 316 -9.03 20.99 3.59
CA SER A 316 -8.33 19.94 4.35
C SER A 316 -6.82 19.98 4.19
N TYR A 317 -6.30 20.83 3.31
CA TYR A 317 -4.86 20.98 3.12
C TYR A 317 -4.24 21.77 4.26
N MET A 318 -3.31 21.16 4.96
CA MET A 318 -2.57 21.78 6.05
C MET A 318 -1.13 22.00 5.60
N ALA A 319 -0.95 23.02 4.72
CA ALA A 319 0.38 23.45 4.33
C ALA A 319 1.08 24.10 5.53
N GLY A 320 2.29 23.66 5.80
CA GLY A 320 3.14 24.19 6.86
C GLY A 320 4.61 23.92 6.56
N GLU A 321 5.46 24.18 7.54
CA GLU A 321 6.88 23.82 7.48
C GLU A 321 7.11 22.31 7.47
N ASN A 322 6.09 21.52 7.85
CA ASN A 322 6.16 20.08 7.94
C ASN A 322 5.59 19.42 6.67
N SER A 323 6.09 18.24 6.35
CA SER A 323 5.55 17.43 5.28
C SER A 323 4.07 17.10 5.51
N PRO A 324 3.20 17.24 4.48
CA PRO A 324 1.78 16.91 4.58
C PRO A 324 1.53 15.40 4.78
N HIS A 325 2.53 14.56 4.61
CA HIS A 325 2.43 13.13 4.91
C HIS A 325 2.04 12.84 6.37
N PHE A 326 2.31 13.76 7.29
CA PHE A 326 2.04 13.63 8.72
C PHE A 326 0.81 14.41 9.20
N GLN A 327 0.11 15.10 8.30
CA GLN A 327 -1.08 15.85 8.68
C GLN A 327 -2.24 14.96 9.15
N LYS A 328 -3.16 15.55 9.88
CA LYS A 328 -4.46 14.96 10.22
C LYS A 328 -5.58 15.86 9.69
N PRO A 329 -6.58 15.31 9.01
CA PRO A 329 -6.77 13.90 8.66
C PRO A 329 -5.71 13.38 7.68
N LEU A 330 -5.52 12.06 7.69
CA LEU A 330 -4.52 11.39 6.85
C LEU A 330 -4.82 11.57 5.36
N THR A 331 -3.81 11.89 4.59
CA THR A 331 -3.90 12.15 3.14
C THR A 331 -3.93 10.86 2.31
N VAL A 332 -4.20 10.97 1.02
CA VAL A 332 -4.14 9.82 0.08
C VAL A 332 -2.69 9.35 -0.10
N CYS A 333 -1.77 10.28 -0.37
CA CYS A 333 -0.34 10.02 -0.28
C CYS A 333 0.12 10.40 1.12
N ASN A 334 0.58 9.45 1.90
CA ASN A 334 0.87 9.66 3.32
C ASN A 334 2.16 8.95 3.76
N ALA A 335 2.49 9.07 5.04
CA ALA A 335 3.73 8.51 5.59
C ALA A 335 3.80 6.99 5.50
N ASP A 336 2.66 6.30 5.51
CA ASP A 336 2.56 4.84 5.47
C ASP A 336 2.50 4.28 4.04
N THR A 337 2.49 5.13 2.99
CA THR A 337 2.43 4.66 1.59
C THR A 337 3.70 3.89 1.23
N LEU A 338 3.55 2.60 0.97
CA LEU A 338 4.62 1.65 0.62
C LEU A 338 4.87 1.61 -0.88
N GLU A 339 3.81 1.59 -1.65
CA GLU A 339 3.85 1.66 -3.11
C GLU A 339 2.56 2.23 -3.68
N SER A 340 2.64 2.66 -4.92
CA SER A 340 1.50 3.10 -5.70
C SER A 340 1.53 2.43 -7.07
N SER A 341 0.41 1.86 -7.49
CA SER A 341 0.29 1.09 -8.72
C SER A 341 -0.92 1.53 -9.55
N ILE A 342 -0.76 1.59 -10.88
CA ILE A 342 -1.85 1.84 -11.83
C ILE A 342 -1.83 0.75 -12.88
N PHE A 343 -2.91 -0.04 -12.94
CA PHE A 343 -3.10 -1.14 -13.87
C PHE A 343 -3.95 -0.68 -15.04
N GLN A 344 -3.43 -0.80 -16.24
CA GLN A 344 -4.13 -0.58 -17.51
C GLN A 344 -4.40 -1.95 -18.11
N ILE A 345 -5.64 -2.44 -18.00
CA ILE A 345 -6.01 -3.81 -18.32
C ILE A 345 -6.36 -3.93 -19.78
N ARG A 346 -5.60 -4.74 -20.52
CA ARG A 346 -5.71 -4.89 -21.95
C ARG A 346 -6.29 -6.24 -22.37
N HIS A 347 -6.77 -6.32 -23.61
CA HIS A 347 -7.30 -7.57 -24.15
C HIS A 347 -6.29 -8.72 -24.15
N ASN A 348 -5.03 -8.43 -24.47
CA ASN A 348 -3.95 -9.41 -24.35
C ASN A 348 -3.31 -9.25 -22.96
N PRO A 349 -3.39 -10.26 -22.08
CA PRO A 349 -2.83 -10.17 -20.72
C PRO A 349 -1.33 -9.81 -20.70
N ASP A 350 -0.51 -10.34 -21.62
CA ASP A 350 0.93 -10.04 -21.68
C ASP A 350 1.20 -8.54 -21.87
N ARG A 351 0.24 -7.79 -22.40
CA ARG A 351 0.33 -6.36 -22.64
C ARG A 351 -0.29 -5.49 -21.56
N ILE A 352 -0.80 -6.07 -20.49
CA ILE A 352 -1.25 -5.27 -19.32
C ILE A 352 -0.06 -4.44 -18.86
N ILE A 353 -0.29 -3.12 -18.75
CA ILE A 353 0.72 -2.19 -18.25
C ILE A 353 0.43 -1.91 -16.77
N ILE A 354 1.46 -2.09 -15.95
CA ILE A 354 1.44 -1.82 -14.52
C ILE A 354 2.42 -0.69 -14.29
N ARG A 355 1.92 0.52 -14.01
CA ARG A 355 2.78 1.63 -13.61
C ARG A 355 2.97 1.58 -12.11
N LYS A 356 4.22 1.52 -11.67
CA LYS A 356 4.58 1.40 -10.24
C LYS A 356 5.48 2.53 -9.82
N ALA A 357 5.15 3.13 -8.67
CA ALA A 357 6.02 4.01 -7.91
C ALA A 357 6.29 3.36 -6.54
N LEU A 358 7.55 3.29 -6.15
CA LEU A 358 7.97 2.73 -4.87
C LEU A 358 7.90 3.81 -3.79
N GLY A 359 7.24 3.51 -2.67
CA GLY A 359 7.01 4.50 -1.62
C GLY A 359 5.95 5.53 -1.99
N SER A 360 6.11 6.74 -1.49
CA SER A 360 5.15 7.83 -1.72
C SER A 360 5.26 8.37 -3.15
N PRO A 361 4.19 8.29 -3.95
CA PRO A 361 4.24 8.64 -5.38
C PRO A 361 4.44 10.14 -5.65
N CYS A 362 4.32 11.02 -4.66
CA CYS A 362 4.60 12.44 -4.80
C CYS A 362 6.10 12.73 -5.01
N CYS A 363 6.97 11.89 -4.46
CA CYS A 363 8.43 12.02 -4.58
C CYS A 363 9.10 10.84 -5.31
N SER A 364 8.33 9.84 -5.72
CA SER A 364 8.80 8.69 -6.48
C SER A 364 8.04 8.59 -7.81
N PRO A 365 8.72 8.59 -8.97
CA PRO A 365 8.04 8.51 -10.25
C PRO A 365 7.54 7.11 -10.57
N TYR A 366 6.47 7.04 -11.35
CA TYR A 366 5.99 5.79 -11.92
C TYR A 366 6.85 5.36 -13.11
N ILE A 367 7.22 4.08 -13.12
CA ILE A 367 7.74 3.39 -14.29
C ILE A 367 6.76 2.31 -14.74
N ALA A 368 6.71 2.04 -16.03
CA ALA A 368 5.79 1.08 -16.63
C ALA A 368 6.40 -0.32 -16.72
N TRP A 369 5.63 -1.31 -16.29
CA TRP A 369 5.93 -2.73 -16.38
C TRP A 369 4.94 -3.38 -17.34
N TYR A 370 5.37 -4.40 -18.09
CA TYR A 370 4.45 -5.28 -18.79
C TYR A 370 4.29 -6.58 -18.03
N PHE A 371 3.08 -7.10 -17.93
CA PHE A 371 2.82 -8.40 -17.30
C PHE A 371 3.58 -9.54 -18.01
N GLY A 372 3.70 -9.49 -19.31
CA GLY A 372 4.29 -10.56 -20.15
C GLY A 372 5.82 -10.66 -20.12
N ILE A 373 6.52 -9.94 -19.26
CA ILE A 373 7.98 -10.05 -19.14
C ILE A 373 8.38 -11.30 -18.36
N PRO A 374 9.53 -11.91 -18.67
CA PRO A 374 9.96 -13.15 -18.03
C PRO A 374 10.65 -12.95 -16.66
N SER A 375 11.17 -11.77 -16.40
CA SER A 375 11.95 -11.46 -15.21
C SER A 375 11.77 -10.03 -14.75
N VAL A 376 12.03 -9.77 -13.46
CA VAL A 376 12.06 -8.43 -12.90
C VAL A 376 13.48 -7.84 -12.98
N PRO A 377 13.63 -6.49 -13.04
CA PRO A 377 14.93 -5.85 -12.97
C PRO A 377 15.63 -6.11 -11.62
N GLU A 378 16.96 -6.05 -11.64
CA GLU A 378 17.79 -6.16 -10.44
C GLU A 378 17.39 -5.12 -9.39
N GLY A 379 17.31 -5.55 -8.13
CA GLY A 379 16.96 -4.73 -6.98
C GLY A 379 15.45 -4.63 -6.70
N TYR A 380 14.60 -5.29 -7.49
CA TYR A 380 13.15 -5.33 -7.23
C TYR A 380 12.67 -6.59 -6.53
N GLU A 381 13.51 -7.63 -6.49
CA GLU A 381 13.28 -8.84 -5.69
C GLU A 381 14.58 -9.27 -4.99
N ASP A 382 14.48 -9.93 -3.83
CA ASP A 382 15.61 -10.49 -3.07
C ASP A 382 15.60 -12.02 -3.03
N LYS A 383 14.53 -12.62 -3.54
CA LYS A 383 14.30 -14.07 -3.60
C LYS A 383 13.43 -14.41 -4.80
N ASP A 384 13.47 -15.66 -5.19
CA ASP A 384 12.62 -16.14 -6.29
C ASP A 384 11.13 -16.12 -5.93
N ALA A 385 10.29 -16.05 -6.97
CA ALA A 385 8.85 -15.93 -6.84
C ALA A 385 8.18 -17.11 -6.08
N ASP A 386 8.68 -18.34 -6.22
CA ASP A 386 8.09 -19.49 -5.54
C ASP A 386 8.38 -19.47 -4.05
N THR A 387 9.59 -19.05 -3.66
CA THR A 387 9.95 -18.79 -2.25
C THR A 387 9.08 -17.67 -1.66
N SER A 388 8.88 -16.57 -2.39
CA SER A 388 7.98 -15.49 -1.96
C SER A 388 6.57 -16.00 -1.65
N LEU A 389 5.99 -16.76 -2.57
CA LEU A 389 4.65 -17.32 -2.38
C LEU A 389 4.59 -18.38 -1.27
N ALA A 390 5.66 -19.16 -1.06
CA ALA A 390 5.72 -20.14 0.03
C ALA A 390 5.80 -19.45 1.40
N GLU A 391 6.47 -18.31 1.48
CA GLU A 391 6.61 -17.51 2.69
C GLU A 391 5.44 -16.53 2.91
N HIS A 392 4.47 -16.47 2.01
CA HIS A 392 3.29 -15.62 2.16
C HIS A 392 2.63 -15.88 3.51
N PHE A 393 2.56 -14.85 4.35
CA PHE A 393 2.17 -14.88 5.77
C PHE A 393 3.13 -15.65 6.70
N ALA A 394 4.34 -15.97 6.27
CA ALA A 394 5.34 -16.50 7.19
C ALA A 394 5.84 -15.41 8.15
N THR A 395 5.93 -15.77 9.42
CA THR A 395 6.33 -14.85 10.51
C THR A 395 7.83 -14.77 10.73
N LYS A 396 8.65 -15.37 9.87
CA LYS A 396 10.11 -15.34 10.03
C LYS A 396 10.68 -14.12 9.31
N PRO A 397 11.12 -13.08 10.04
CA PRO A 397 12.00 -12.09 9.49
C PRO A 397 13.30 -12.78 9.10
N GLY A 398 13.73 -12.64 7.86
CA GLY A 398 15.06 -13.09 7.44
C GLY A 398 16.08 -11.98 7.61
N ASP A 399 17.36 -12.33 7.66
CA ASP A 399 18.43 -11.35 7.49
C ASP A 399 18.25 -10.68 6.12
N MET A 400 18.17 -9.36 6.11
CA MET A 400 18.01 -8.59 4.87
C MET A 400 19.17 -7.64 4.67
N ASP A 401 19.79 -7.74 3.50
CA ASP A 401 20.72 -6.71 3.02
C ASP A 401 19.98 -5.81 2.02
N CYS A 402 19.68 -4.61 2.47
CA CYS A 402 18.86 -3.66 1.75
C CYS A 402 19.63 -2.78 0.76
N ARG A 403 20.96 -2.87 0.73
CA ARG A 403 21.85 -1.90 0.05
C ARG A 403 21.58 -1.76 -1.44
N ASN A 404 21.11 -2.82 -2.09
CA ASN A 404 20.87 -2.86 -3.53
C ASN A 404 19.36 -2.88 -3.88
N ASN A 405 18.48 -2.66 -2.90
CA ASN A 405 17.05 -2.70 -3.15
C ASN A 405 16.55 -1.33 -3.64
N ALA A 406 15.81 -1.32 -4.76
CA ALA A 406 15.27 -0.11 -5.37
C ALA A 406 14.28 0.63 -4.43
N TRP A 407 13.52 -0.12 -3.63
CA TRP A 407 12.59 0.44 -2.67
C TRP A 407 13.29 1.26 -1.58
N TYR A 408 14.44 0.80 -1.07
CA TYR A 408 15.20 1.58 -0.08
C TYR A 408 15.70 2.90 -0.64
N SER A 409 16.14 2.91 -1.89
CA SER A 409 16.55 4.15 -2.54
C SER A 409 15.38 5.15 -2.66
N ALA A 410 14.17 4.67 -2.91
CA ALA A 410 12.97 5.50 -2.89
C ALA A 410 12.66 6.00 -1.47
N MET A 411 12.88 5.18 -0.44
CA MET A 411 12.65 5.58 0.95
C MET A 411 13.64 6.63 1.46
N GLU A 412 14.89 6.58 1.02
CA GLU A 412 15.86 7.65 1.33
C GLU A 412 15.40 9.00 0.75
N ILE A 413 14.92 9.01 -0.50
CA ILE A 413 14.35 10.21 -1.12
C ILE A 413 13.11 10.68 -0.34
N LYS A 414 12.19 9.76 -0.02
CA LYS A 414 10.99 10.09 0.75
C LYS A 414 11.33 10.75 2.08
N ALA A 415 12.24 10.16 2.85
CA ALA A 415 12.65 10.71 4.13
C ALA A 415 13.29 12.08 3.99
N ALA A 416 14.15 12.28 2.99
CA ALA A 416 14.75 13.59 2.70
C ALA A 416 13.71 14.61 2.25
N CYS A 417 12.72 14.21 1.44
CA CYS A 417 11.61 15.08 1.06
C CYS A 417 10.80 15.51 2.28
N ASP A 418 10.54 14.60 3.21
CA ASP A 418 9.78 14.91 4.42
C ASP A 418 10.54 15.90 5.32
N ILE A 419 11.86 15.75 5.43
CA ILE A 419 12.73 16.66 6.20
C ILE A 419 12.82 18.04 5.55
N LEU A 420 12.96 18.07 4.23
CA LEU A 420 13.24 19.28 3.42
C LEU A 420 11.99 19.79 2.68
N TYR A 421 10.79 19.42 3.12
CA TYR A 421 9.55 19.62 2.36
C TYR A 421 9.36 21.08 1.93
N ALA A 422 9.46 22.02 2.86
CA ALA A 422 9.24 23.43 2.60
C ALA A 422 10.22 24.02 1.57
N GLU A 423 11.43 23.45 1.46
CA GLU A 423 12.50 23.96 0.62
C GLU A 423 12.61 23.25 -0.73
N LYS A 424 12.21 21.98 -0.80
CA LYS A 424 12.54 21.09 -1.93
C LYS A 424 11.35 20.42 -2.60
N SER A 425 10.14 20.49 -2.04
CA SER A 425 8.97 19.77 -2.57
C SER A 425 8.64 20.16 -4.02
N GLU A 426 8.68 21.45 -4.36
CA GLU A 426 8.38 21.91 -5.72
C GLU A 426 9.37 21.35 -6.74
N MET A 427 10.67 21.47 -6.45
CA MET A 427 11.74 20.92 -7.30
C MET A 427 11.56 19.41 -7.54
N ILE A 428 11.19 18.65 -6.48
CA ILE A 428 10.98 17.21 -6.59
C ILE A 428 9.77 16.90 -7.43
N HIS A 429 8.64 17.59 -7.20
CA HIS A 429 7.42 17.37 -7.97
C HIS A 429 7.63 17.65 -9.47
N GLU A 430 8.37 18.73 -9.79
CA GLU A 430 8.74 19.06 -11.18
C GLU A 430 9.65 17.99 -11.79
N SER A 431 10.67 17.53 -11.03
CA SER A 431 11.60 16.49 -11.48
C SER A 431 10.91 15.17 -11.73
N VAL A 432 10.00 14.74 -10.82
CA VAL A 432 9.19 13.54 -10.97
C VAL A 432 8.31 13.63 -12.21
N LYS A 433 7.63 14.77 -12.39
CA LYS A 433 6.79 15.00 -13.56
C LYS A 433 7.59 14.96 -14.86
N ALA A 434 8.73 15.64 -14.92
CA ALA A 434 9.59 15.66 -16.11
C ALA A 434 10.11 14.26 -16.46
N PHE A 435 10.51 13.48 -15.47
CA PHE A 435 10.91 12.09 -15.66
C PHE A 435 9.77 11.26 -16.26
N GLU A 436 8.58 11.34 -15.69
CA GLU A 436 7.43 10.56 -16.16
C GLU A 436 6.97 10.96 -17.56
N ASP A 437 6.95 12.25 -17.87
CA ASP A 437 6.63 12.74 -19.21
C ASP A 437 7.63 12.16 -20.26
N GLU A 438 8.91 12.08 -19.92
CA GLU A 438 9.93 11.46 -20.76
C GLU A 438 9.73 9.95 -20.92
N GLN A 439 9.39 9.23 -19.82
CA GLN A 439 9.14 7.79 -19.89
C GLN A 439 7.89 7.48 -20.73
N GLU A 440 6.80 8.23 -20.58
CA GLU A 440 5.59 8.05 -21.41
C GLU A 440 5.86 8.39 -22.88
N ARG A 441 6.69 9.40 -23.16
CA ARG A 441 7.11 9.74 -24.53
C ARG A 441 7.90 8.61 -25.20
N LYS A 442 8.72 7.88 -24.45
CA LYS A 442 9.44 6.69 -24.92
C LYS A 442 8.51 5.47 -25.09
N LEU A 443 7.60 5.28 -24.13
CA LEU A 443 6.74 4.11 -24.05
C LEU A 443 5.70 4.08 -25.19
N SER A 444 5.05 5.19 -25.50
CA SER A 444 3.91 5.24 -26.41
C SER A 444 4.23 4.69 -27.84
N PRO A 445 5.31 5.12 -28.52
CA PRO A 445 5.64 4.55 -29.83
C PRO A 445 6.10 3.08 -29.74
N LEU A 446 6.78 2.70 -28.66
CA LEU A 446 7.23 1.34 -28.43
C LEU A 446 6.05 0.40 -28.21
N ASP A 447 5.08 0.80 -27.41
CA ASP A 447 3.88 0.02 -27.14
C ASP A 447 3.05 -0.22 -28.40
N SER A 448 2.95 0.78 -29.28
CA SER A 448 2.33 0.62 -30.61
C SER A 448 3.06 -0.41 -31.46
N GLN A 449 4.38 -0.45 -31.40
CA GLN A 449 5.18 -1.46 -32.10
C GLN A 449 5.03 -2.87 -31.52
N ILE A 450 4.91 -2.98 -30.20
CA ILE A 450 4.62 -4.24 -29.49
C ILE A 450 3.26 -4.77 -29.93
N GLU A 451 2.23 -3.91 -29.99
CA GLU A 451 0.88 -4.28 -30.47
C GLU A 451 0.92 -4.93 -31.84
N LEU A 452 1.65 -4.33 -32.77
CA LEU A 452 1.76 -4.84 -34.14
C LEU A 452 2.47 -6.20 -34.22
N ARG A 453 3.36 -6.50 -33.26
CA ARG A 453 4.21 -7.71 -33.28
C ARG A 453 3.67 -8.84 -32.42
N ILE A 454 2.92 -8.56 -31.37
CA ILE A 454 2.54 -9.57 -30.39
C ILE A 454 1.81 -10.77 -30.97
N ARG A 455 1.06 -10.59 -32.08
CA ARG A 455 0.33 -11.66 -32.76
C ARG A 455 1.22 -12.48 -33.71
N ASN A 456 2.14 -11.83 -34.42
CA ASN A 456 2.91 -12.45 -35.50
C ASN A 456 4.32 -12.87 -35.04
N ASN A 457 4.88 -12.20 -34.06
CA ASN A 457 6.23 -12.41 -33.55
C ASN A 457 6.23 -12.22 -32.01
N PRO A 458 5.56 -13.10 -31.23
CA PRO A 458 5.38 -12.93 -29.79
C PRO A 458 6.70 -12.88 -29.01
N ASP A 459 7.73 -13.61 -29.45
CA ASP A 459 9.05 -13.60 -28.81
C ASP A 459 9.77 -12.27 -28.99
N ILE A 460 9.66 -11.65 -30.17
CA ILE A 460 10.19 -10.30 -30.39
C ILE A 460 9.42 -9.29 -29.56
N ALA A 461 8.09 -9.39 -29.54
CA ALA A 461 7.27 -8.49 -28.72
C ALA A 461 7.62 -8.60 -27.21
N ARG A 462 7.84 -9.83 -26.72
CA ARG A 462 8.27 -10.09 -25.35
C ARG A 462 9.64 -9.49 -25.04
N ALA A 463 10.61 -9.69 -25.92
CA ALA A 463 11.94 -9.07 -25.79
C ALA A 463 11.87 -7.53 -25.78
N MET A 464 10.96 -6.95 -26.59
CA MET A 464 10.74 -5.50 -26.59
C MET A 464 10.12 -5.01 -25.27
N MET A 465 9.14 -5.74 -24.72
CA MET A 465 8.54 -5.43 -23.40
C MET A 465 9.58 -5.51 -22.29
N GLU A 466 10.37 -6.59 -22.27
CA GLU A 466 11.45 -6.77 -21.28
C GLU A 466 12.49 -5.63 -21.39
N GLY A 467 12.98 -5.35 -22.59
CA GLY A 467 13.92 -4.25 -22.83
C GLY A 467 13.39 -2.89 -22.38
N ALA A 468 12.09 -2.63 -22.57
CA ALA A 468 11.44 -1.42 -22.11
C ALA A 468 11.48 -1.31 -20.57
N VAL A 469 11.12 -2.38 -19.88
CA VAL A 469 11.09 -2.41 -18.41
C VAL A 469 12.50 -2.25 -17.84
N MET A 470 13.49 -2.99 -18.37
CA MET A 470 14.89 -2.88 -17.94
C MET A 470 15.44 -1.45 -18.16
N SER A 471 15.12 -0.84 -19.31
CA SER A 471 15.54 0.55 -19.59
C SER A 471 14.91 1.55 -18.63
N GLN A 472 13.63 1.42 -18.32
CA GLN A 472 12.94 2.30 -17.38
C GLN A 472 13.47 2.14 -15.94
N ALA A 473 13.78 0.92 -15.52
CA ALA A 473 14.39 0.65 -14.22
C ALA A 473 15.78 1.31 -14.10
N GLU A 474 16.61 1.22 -15.15
CA GLU A 474 17.91 1.88 -15.19
C GLU A 474 17.78 3.41 -15.23
N ASP A 475 16.82 3.95 -16.01
CA ASP A 475 16.54 5.40 -16.01
C ASP A 475 16.10 5.87 -14.63
N LEU A 476 15.26 5.09 -13.93
CA LEU A 476 14.84 5.39 -12.54
C LEU A 476 16.04 5.36 -11.58
N ARG A 477 16.94 4.41 -11.71
CA ARG A 477 18.16 4.35 -10.89
C ARG A 477 19.03 5.60 -11.07
N ARG A 478 19.19 6.09 -12.32
CA ARG A 478 19.91 7.34 -12.63
C ARG A 478 19.19 8.57 -12.06
N PHE A 479 17.87 8.63 -12.23
CA PHE A 479 17.01 9.67 -11.66
C PHE A 479 17.17 9.73 -10.14
N THR A 480 17.01 8.58 -9.46
CA THR A 480 17.16 8.46 -8.01
C THR A 480 18.53 8.98 -7.54
N SER A 481 19.60 8.59 -8.23
CA SER A 481 20.95 9.06 -7.92
C SER A 481 21.13 10.56 -8.13
N ALA A 482 20.48 11.14 -9.14
CA ALA A 482 20.51 12.59 -9.38
C ALA A 482 19.74 13.35 -8.30
N ILE A 483 18.52 12.90 -7.98
CA ILE A 483 17.69 13.54 -6.94
C ILE A 483 18.35 13.48 -5.56
N LYS A 484 18.99 12.37 -5.19
CA LYS A 484 19.75 12.27 -3.93
C LYS A 484 20.84 13.36 -3.84
N ARG A 485 21.55 13.62 -4.95
CA ARG A 485 22.57 14.69 -4.99
C ARG A 485 21.94 16.09 -4.88
N GLU A 486 20.82 16.35 -5.57
CA GLU A 486 20.12 17.64 -5.51
C GLU A 486 19.49 17.92 -4.15
N LEU A 487 19.05 16.87 -3.45
CA LEU A 487 18.59 16.95 -2.07
C LEU A 487 19.76 17.14 -1.09
N GLY A 488 21.00 16.92 -1.54
CA GLY A 488 22.15 16.97 -0.66
C GLY A 488 22.10 15.90 0.44
N ILE A 489 21.58 14.70 0.14
CA ILE A 489 21.52 13.63 1.12
C ILE A 489 22.94 13.21 1.49
N ILE A 490 23.28 13.39 2.76
CA ILE A 490 24.58 13.04 3.31
C ILE A 490 24.54 11.57 3.71
N THR A 491 25.42 10.75 3.13
CA THR A 491 25.54 9.34 3.52
C THR A 491 26.61 9.22 4.60
N GLY A 492 26.25 8.66 5.75
CA GLY A 492 27.19 8.36 6.82
C GLY A 492 28.13 7.20 6.46
N GLU A 493 29.36 7.26 6.97
CA GLU A 493 30.44 6.35 6.58
C GLU A 493 30.44 5.04 7.34
N SER A 494 29.78 4.95 8.50
CA SER A 494 29.88 3.78 9.38
C SER A 494 28.55 3.09 9.65
N LEU A 495 28.64 1.77 9.75
CA LEU A 495 27.56 0.96 10.30
C LEU A 495 27.39 1.30 11.79
N CYS A 496 26.25 1.84 12.16
CA CYS A 496 25.94 2.19 13.53
C CYS A 496 25.26 1.01 14.24
N ASP A 497 25.82 0.55 15.36
CA ASP A 497 25.17 -0.41 16.24
C ASP A 497 24.27 0.35 17.23
N VAL A 498 22.96 0.08 17.20
CA VAL A 498 21.99 0.74 18.05
C VAL A 498 21.32 -0.24 18.99
N GLU A 499 21.36 0.04 20.27
CA GLU A 499 20.64 -0.68 21.31
C GLU A 499 19.56 0.22 21.94
N PRO A 500 18.34 -0.31 22.17
CA PRO A 500 17.27 0.48 22.81
C PRO A 500 17.70 1.05 24.18
N GLY A 501 17.46 2.34 24.37
CA GLY A 501 17.76 3.03 25.63
C GLY A 501 19.25 3.31 25.88
N LYS A 502 20.14 2.97 24.95
CA LYS A 502 21.56 3.32 25.04
C LYS A 502 21.92 4.44 24.07
N SER A 503 22.89 5.26 24.47
CA SER A 503 23.45 6.29 23.59
C SER A 503 24.28 5.65 22.48
N PHE A 504 24.19 6.20 21.29
CA PHE A 504 24.99 5.84 20.12
C PHE A 504 25.38 7.08 19.34
N VAL A 505 26.40 6.96 18.52
CA VAL A 505 26.95 8.08 17.75
C VAL A 505 26.75 7.83 16.26
N ILE A 506 26.27 8.85 15.57
CA ILE A 506 26.19 8.89 14.11
C ILE A 506 27.28 9.82 13.62
N ARG A 507 28.20 9.29 12.81
CA ARG A 507 29.27 10.06 12.17
C ARG A 507 28.90 10.35 10.74
N ILE A 508 28.93 11.62 10.37
CA ILE A 508 28.71 12.09 8.98
C ILE A 508 29.85 13.02 8.54
N PRO A 509 30.16 13.05 7.24
CA PRO A 509 31.04 14.09 6.69
C PRO A 509 30.52 15.49 6.98
N ALA A 510 31.35 16.39 7.48
CA ALA A 510 30.94 17.75 7.82
C ALA A 510 30.45 18.54 6.57
N GLY A 511 31.17 18.40 5.44
CA GLY A 511 30.80 19.10 4.21
C GLY A 511 30.62 20.59 4.44
N GLU A 512 29.40 21.09 4.19
CA GLU A 512 29.02 22.49 4.42
C GLU A 512 28.47 22.77 5.83
N ILE A 513 28.36 21.74 6.68
CA ILE A 513 27.76 21.83 8.01
C ILE A 513 28.84 22.30 8.99
N SER A 514 28.54 23.32 9.77
CA SER A 514 29.38 23.76 10.89
C SER A 514 28.76 23.33 12.21
N ALA A 515 29.51 22.60 13.03
CA ALA A 515 29.04 22.15 14.35
C ALA A 515 28.55 23.30 15.24
N ASP A 516 29.26 24.46 15.22
CA ASP A 516 28.90 25.67 15.98
C ASP A 516 27.59 26.31 15.49
N GLY A 517 27.22 26.08 14.23
CA GLY A 517 26.00 26.57 13.61
C GLY A 517 24.76 25.74 13.91
N LEU A 518 24.91 24.55 14.50
CA LEU A 518 23.80 23.63 14.68
C LEU A 518 22.84 24.02 15.80
N ASN A 519 21.56 23.77 15.56
CA ASN A 519 20.52 23.76 16.57
C ASN A 519 20.31 22.32 17.08
N ILE A 520 21.13 21.93 18.04
CA ILE A 520 21.23 20.54 18.52
C ILE A 520 19.85 19.98 18.92
N SER A 521 19.03 20.76 19.64
CA SER A 521 17.72 20.32 20.10
C SER A 521 16.70 20.10 18.97
N ALA A 522 16.95 20.65 17.80
CA ALA A 522 16.13 20.43 16.61
C ALA A 522 16.65 19.31 15.70
N CYS A 523 17.88 18.80 15.95
CA CYS A 523 18.40 17.64 15.25
C CYS A 523 17.72 16.35 15.77
N LYS A 524 17.27 15.49 14.87
CA LYS A 524 16.53 14.27 15.21
C LYS A 524 16.96 13.10 14.35
N CYS A 525 16.80 11.90 14.86
CA CYS A 525 17.00 10.68 14.07
C CYS A 525 15.90 9.65 14.31
N GLY A 526 15.64 8.82 13.32
CA GLY A 526 14.64 7.76 13.39
C GLY A 526 14.74 6.75 12.26
N VAL A 527 14.08 5.62 12.44
CA VAL A 527 14.11 4.46 11.54
C VAL A 527 12.84 4.30 10.70
N SER A 528 11.79 4.99 11.05
CA SER A 528 10.48 4.90 10.39
C SER A 528 10.05 6.26 9.86
N TYR A 529 9.59 6.27 8.65
CA TYR A 529 9.04 7.48 8.01
C TYR A 529 7.69 7.87 8.61
N ALA A 530 6.93 6.87 9.09
CA ALA A 530 5.59 7.05 9.65
C ALA A 530 5.59 7.72 11.03
N ASP A 531 6.71 7.70 11.72
CA ASP A 531 6.82 8.09 13.13
C ASP A 531 7.76 9.28 13.38
N PHE A 532 7.78 10.28 12.48
CA PHE A 532 8.63 11.47 12.64
C PHE A 532 8.48 12.12 14.03
N GLY A 533 7.29 12.06 14.63
CA GLY A 533 7.02 12.51 16.00
C GLY A 533 7.70 11.69 17.10
N LYS A 534 8.18 10.48 16.79
CA LYS A 534 8.86 9.57 17.73
C LYS A 534 10.38 9.51 17.48
N TRP A 535 10.90 10.36 16.62
CA TRP A 535 12.33 10.44 16.37
C TRP A 535 13.05 10.91 17.62
N SER A 536 14.19 10.29 17.91
CA SER A 536 15.06 10.69 19.01
C SER A 536 15.69 12.05 18.76
N SER A 537 15.70 12.90 19.80
CA SER A 537 16.39 14.19 19.75
C SER A 537 17.89 13.99 19.97
N CYS A 538 18.68 14.84 19.35
CA CYS A 538 20.13 14.88 19.52
C CYS A 538 20.48 15.38 20.93
N GLU A 539 21.41 14.70 21.58
CA GLU A 539 21.90 15.00 22.93
C GLU A 539 23.21 15.78 22.93
N GLY A 540 24.01 15.61 21.89
CA GLY A 540 25.31 16.25 21.77
C GLY A 540 25.88 16.17 20.37
N VAL A 541 26.79 17.09 20.06
CA VAL A 541 27.49 17.15 18.78
C VAL A 541 28.97 17.44 19.04
N GLU A 542 29.83 16.66 18.40
CA GLU A 542 31.28 16.88 18.38
C GLU A 542 31.78 16.96 16.95
N SER A 543 32.83 17.73 16.70
CA SER A 543 33.43 17.85 15.37
C SER A 543 34.91 17.45 15.45
N SER A 544 35.31 16.54 14.58
CA SER A 544 36.70 16.09 14.46
C SER A 544 37.00 15.62 13.04
N ASP A 545 38.21 15.94 12.56
CA ASP A 545 38.76 15.36 11.32
C ASP A 545 37.85 15.47 10.08
N GLY A 546 37.13 16.57 9.93
CA GLY A 546 36.21 16.78 8.79
C GLY A 546 34.90 16.04 8.91
N HIS A 547 34.57 15.52 10.08
CA HIS A 547 33.31 14.84 10.40
C HIS A 547 32.58 15.53 11.54
N ILE A 548 31.30 15.27 11.62
CA ILE A 548 30.44 15.66 12.74
C ILE A 548 29.83 14.41 13.33
N ASP A 549 30.03 14.24 14.63
CA ASP A 549 29.50 13.16 15.43
C ASP A 549 28.28 13.64 16.20
N PHE A 550 27.11 13.04 15.92
CA PHE A 550 25.86 13.32 16.60
C PHE A 550 25.58 12.21 17.60
N THR A 551 25.36 12.55 18.85
CA THR A 551 24.97 11.61 19.90
C THR A 551 23.48 11.60 20.08
N PHE A 552 22.88 10.40 20.02
CA PHE A 552 21.47 10.14 20.24
C PHE A 552 21.29 9.00 21.24
N THR A 553 20.17 8.96 21.94
CA THR A 553 19.74 7.77 22.67
C THR A 553 18.78 6.95 21.83
N GLY A 554 19.03 5.66 21.74
CA GLY A 554 18.19 4.71 21.02
C GLY A 554 16.76 4.76 21.54
N GLY A 555 15.81 5.16 20.67
CA GLY A 555 14.39 5.19 20.97
C GLY A 555 13.80 3.78 21.12
N GLU A 556 12.49 3.69 21.25
CA GLU A 556 11.74 2.42 21.28
C GLU A 556 11.72 1.70 19.91
N TRP A 557 12.82 1.76 19.16
CA TRP A 557 12.97 1.11 17.85
C TRP A 557 13.27 -0.37 18.02
N ARG A 558 12.44 -1.08 18.74
CA ARG A 558 12.67 -2.46 19.12
C ARG A 558 12.66 -3.38 17.91
N ASN A 559 13.73 -4.13 17.79
CA ASN A 559 13.84 -5.36 17.03
C ASN A 559 14.07 -6.52 18.01
N ASP A 560 13.01 -7.20 18.38
CA ASP A 560 13.12 -8.26 19.40
C ASP A 560 13.78 -9.56 18.89
N SER A 561 14.25 -9.65 17.63
CA SER A 561 14.79 -10.92 17.15
C SER A 561 15.56 -10.91 15.83
N VAL A 562 15.90 -9.76 15.22
CA VAL A 562 16.56 -9.80 13.90
C VAL A 562 17.70 -8.80 13.77
N HIS A 563 18.85 -9.32 13.37
CA HIS A 563 19.96 -8.52 12.86
C HIS A 563 19.61 -8.04 11.46
N CYS A 564 18.89 -6.93 11.31
CA CYS A 564 18.68 -6.35 10.00
C CYS A 564 19.50 -5.07 9.82
N LEU A 565 20.12 -4.96 8.65
CA LEU A 565 20.66 -3.71 8.16
C LEU A 565 19.51 -2.84 7.66
N THR A 566 19.34 -1.67 8.24
CA THR A 566 18.32 -0.71 7.84
C THR A 566 18.91 0.69 7.80
N ASP A 567 18.22 1.62 7.17
CA ASP A 567 18.64 3.01 7.19
C ASP A 567 18.11 3.73 8.43
N LEU A 568 18.99 4.50 9.04
CA LEU A 568 18.67 5.50 10.04
C LEU A 568 18.67 6.86 9.35
N TYR A 569 17.57 7.58 9.43
CA TYR A 569 17.43 8.90 8.84
C TYR A 569 17.70 9.95 9.88
N VAL A 570 18.44 11.00 9.49
CA VAL A 570 18.83 12.09 10.38
C VAL A 570 18.38 13.41 9.79
N SER A 571 17.59 14.14 10.55
CA SER A 571 17.25 15.54 10.29
C SER A 571 18.24 16.43 11.05
N ILE A 572 19.00 17.22 10.34
CA ILE A 572 20.00 18.14 10.88
C ILE A 572 19.49 19.55 10.68
N ALA A 573 19.44 20.35 11.73
CA ALA A 573 18.96 21.72 11.69
C ALA A 573 20.06 22.71 12.16
N GLU A 574 20.23 23.80 11.42
CA GLU A 574 21.06 24.93 11.83
C GLU A 574 20.25 25.99 12.57
N LYS A 575 20.92 26.81 13.35
CA LYS A 575 20.37 28.03 14.00
C LYS A 575 19.84 29.05 13.00
N SER A 576 20.35 29.00 11.77
CA SER A 576 19.91 29.80 10.63
C SER A 576 18.52 29.41 10.11
N GLY A 577 18.01 28.23 10.51
CA GLY A 577 16.81 27.61 9.96
C GLY A 577 17.07 26.66 8.79
N ARG A 578 18.29 26.61 8.24
CA ARG A 578 18.68 25.67 7.18
C ARG A 578 18.62 24.24 7.70
N LYS A 579 18.12 23.31 6.88
CA LYS A 579 18.00 21.89 7.21
C LYS A 579 18.81 21.03 6.23
N PHE A 580 19.27 19.89 6.72
CA PHE A 580 19.93 18.85 5.93
C PHE A 580 19.34 17.50 6.26
N ALA A 581 19.36 16.62 5.29
CA ALA A 581 18.98 15.22 5.46
C ALA A 581 20.22 14.32 5.38
N ALA A 582 20.32 13.35 6.29
CA ALA A 582 21.34 12.32 6.20
C ALA A 582 20.73 10.94 6.36
N SER A 583 21.38 9.93 5.78
CA SER A 583 21.08 8.53 6.00
C SER A 583 22.33 7.76 6.40
N VAL A 584 22.18 6.83 7.34
CA VAL A 584 23.28 5.99 7.84
C VAL A 584 22.78 4.55 7.89
N LYS A 585 23.61 3.61 7.44
CA LYS A 585 23.31 2.18 7.61
C LYS A 585 23.42 1.81 9.08
N MET A 586 22.45 1.10 9.58
CA MET A 586 22.33 0.76 10.98
C MET A 586 22.13 -0.75 11.17
N LYS A 587 22.77 -1.31 12.17
CA LYS A 587 22.49 -2.65 12.69
C LYS A 587 21.83 -2.51 14.05
N VAL A 588 20.58 -2.95 14.16
CA VAL A 588 19.87 -2.97 15.44
C VAL A 588 20.21 -4.29 16.14
N ARG A 589 20.71 -4.20 17.37
CA ARG A 589 20.87 -5.36 18.25
C ARG A 589 19.61 -5.48 19.10
N GLY A 590 19.00 -6.67 19.05
CA GLY A 590 17.85 -7.02 19.89
C GLY A 590 18.22 -7.25 21.35
#